data_3f7cd75433b405a57ecf7429167e22de
#
_entry.id   3f7cd75433b405a57ecf7429167e22de
#
_cell.length_a   1.000
_cell.length_b   1.000
_cell.length_c   1.000
_cell.angle_alpha   90.00
_cell.angle_beta   90.00
_cell.angle_gamma   90.00
#
_symmetry.space_group_name_H-M   'P 1'
#
loop_
_entity.id
_entity.type
_entity.pdbx_description
1 polymer ?
#
loop_
_entity_poly.entity_id
_entity_poly.type
_entity_poly.pdbx_seq_one_letter_code
_entity_poly.pdbx_strand_id
1 'polypeptide(L)'
;KYSMLGNAAFFEELYKTPVREQYEHVIEVCVQMKRDIVGADEYDLGRRRTLNLGHTFGHAVEQCSDFSLLHGEAVAIGMATVTRAAVKRGICGEETLARLLDILHRYGLPTETGYELDKLYEAELVDKKISGGKMHLIVPEKIGQVRMETIPVEALRDWMQDGGIR
;
A
#
# COMPACT_ATOMS: atom_id res chain seq x y z
N LYS A 1 4.72 3.96 4.70
CA LYS A 1 3.47 4.31 4.02
C LYS A 1 3.31 5.82 3.85
N TYR A 2 3.31 6.62 4.92
CA TYR A 2 3.05 8.07 4.83
C TYR A 2 4.03 8.81 3.91
N SER A 3 5.29 8.43 3.89
CA SER A 3 6.29 9.01 2.99
C SER A 3 5.92 8.77 1.51
N MET A 4 5.39 7.60 1.18
CA MET A 4 4.89 7.28 -0.16
C MET A 4 3.63 8.08 -0.53
N LEU A 5 2.75 8.39 0.45
CA LEU A 5 1.49 9.10 0.21
C LEU A 5 1.68 10.57 -0.19
N GLY A 6 2.65 11.27 0.40
CA GLY A 6 2.70 12.70 0.20
C GLY A 6 3.93 13.41 0.77
N ASN A 7 4.99 12.70 1.14
CA ASN A 7 6.18 13.33 1.72
C ASN A 7 7.47 12.64 1.27
N ALA A 8 7.95 13.02 0.09
CA ALA A 8 9.19 12.49 -0.46
C ALA A 8 10.42 12.87 0.40
N ALA A 9 10.43 14.05 1.04
CA ALA A 9 11.51 14.45 1.93
C ALA A 9 11.60 13.51 3.13
N PHE A 10 10.46 13.16 3.73
CA PHE A 10 10.42 12.18 4.82
C PHE A 10 10.88 10.77 4.38
N PHE A 11 10.64 10.40 3.11
CA PHE A 11 11.20 9.16 2.56
C PHE A 11 12.73 9.19 2.58
N GLU A 12 13.35 10.31 2.16
CA GLU A 12 14.81 10.47 2.20
C GLU A 12 15.37 10.46 3.63
N GLU A 13 14.64 11.03 4.59
CA GLU A 13 15.05 11.02 6.01
C GLU A 13 15.08 9.58 6.53
N LEU A 14 14.05 8.77 6.24
CA LEU A 14 13.99 7.35 6.63
C LEU A 14 15.11 6.52 5.98
N TYR A 15 15.60 6.97 4.82
CA TYR A 15 16.75 6.35 4.16
C TYR A 15 18.07 6.68 4.86
N LYS A 16 18.23 7.91 5.33
CA LYS A 16 19.47 8.42 5.92
C LYS A 16 19.62 8.03 7.38
N THR A 17 18.54 8.13 8.15
CA THR A 17 18.54 7.93 9.59
C THR A 17 17.61 6.79 9.97
N PRO A 18 18.09 5.73 10.62
CA PRO A 18 17.24 4.63 11.05
C PRO A 18 16.10 5.09 11.97
N VAL A 19 14.91 4.51 11.80
CA VAL A 19 13.71 4.84 12.61
C VAL A 19 14.01 4.74 14.12
N ARG A 20 14.81 3.74 14.54
CA ARG A 20 15.18 3.55 15.96
C ARG A 20 15.92 4.74 16.59
N GLU A 21 16.55 5.59 15.77
CA GLU A 21 17.31 6.77 16.22
C GLU A 21 16.44 8.04 16.22
N GLN A 22 15.22 7.96 15.69
CA GLN A 22 14.32 9.09 15.50
C GLN A 22 12.83 8.75 15.72
N TYR A 23 12.50 7.84 16.64
CA TYR A 23 11.12 7.37 16.85
C TYR A 23 10.12 8.49 17.06
N GLU A 24 10.43 9.44 17.94
CA GLU A 24 9.54 10.55 18.26
C GLU A 24 9.21 11.37 17.01
N HIS A 25 10.22 11.74 16.25
CA HIS A 25 10.07 12.50 15.01
C HIS A 25 9.22 11.70 13.99
N VAL A 26 9.49 10.41 13.80
CA VAL A 26 8.75 9.56 12.86
C VAL A 26 7.27 9.46 13.27
N ILE A 27 6.99 9.29 14.57
CA ILE A 27 5.63 9.23 15.08
C ILE A 27 4.93 10.58 14.86
N GLU A 28 5.59 11.70 15.21
CA GLU A 28 5.05 13.05 15.04
C GLU A 28 4.66 13.30 13.59
N VAL A 29 5.57 13.09 12.63
CA VAL A 29 5.31 13.26 11.20
C VAL A 29 4.15 12.39 10.73
N CYS A 30 4.12 11.11 11.11
CA CYS A 30 3.05 10.21 10.71
C CYS A 30 1.68 10.62 11.28
N VAL A 31 1.62 11.01 12.56
CA VAL A 31 0.40 11.45 13.22
C VAL A 31 -0.10 12.75 12.60
N GLN A 32 0.80 13.70 12.35
CA GLN A 32 0.47 14.96 11.71
C GLN A 32 -0.09 14.76 10.30
N MET A 33 0.58 13.98 9.46
CA MET A 33 0.09 13.66 8.12
C MET A 33 -1.29 12.98 8.15
N LYS A 34 -1.49 12.04 9.09
CA LYS A 34 -2.80 11.39 9.26
C LYS A 34 -3.88 12.39 9.64
N ARG A 35 -3.60 13.24 10.64
CA ARG A 35 -4.52 14.29 11.09
C ARG A 35 -4.92 15.22 9.93
N ASP A 36 -3.94 15.67 9.15
CA ASP A 36 -4.16 16.62 8.05
C ASP A 36 -4.97 15.98 6.91
N ILE A 37 -4.73 14.70 6.61
CA ILE A 37 -5.52 13.95 5.62
C ILE A 37 -6.95 13.73 6.09
N VAL A 38 -7.15 13.32 7.35
CA VAL A 38 -8.48 13.08 7.94
C VAL A 38 -9.24 14.38 8.10
N GLY A 39 -8.58 15.45 8.57
CA GLY A 39 -9.21 16.77 8.73
C GLY A 39 -9.63 17.41 7.42
N ALA A 40 -8.94 17.11 6.32
CA ALA A 40 -9.32 17.59 4.99
C ALA A 40 -10.46 16.79 4.34
N ASP A 41 -10.78 15.60 4.86
CA ASP A 41 -11.80 14.69 4.30
C ASP A 41 -12.40 13.82 5.42
N GLU A 42 -13.22 14.43 6.26
CA GLU A 42 -13.84 13.79 7.42
C GLU A 42 -14.75 12.62 7.03
N TYR A 43 -15.43 12.71 5.89
CA TYR A 43 -16.42 11.73 5.43
C TYR A 43 -15.87 10.65 4.51
N ASP A 44 -14.54 10.59 4.30
CA ASP A 44 -13.88 9.59 3.44
C ASP A 44 -14.41 9.55 2.00
N LEU A 45 -14.67 10.71 1.43
CA LEU A 45 -15.19 10.83 0.07
C LEU A 45 -14.12 10.90 -1.01
N GLY A 46 -12.86 11.17 -0.62
CA GLY A 46 -11.78 11.38 -1.58
C GLY A 46 -10.38 11.17 -0.98
N ARG A 47 -9.75 12.25 -0.52
CA ARG A 47 -8.33 12.24 -0.09
C ARG A 47 -8.02 11.27 1.04
N ARG A 48 -8.94 11.06 1.98
CA ARG A 48 -8.74 10.14 3.10
C ARG A 48 -8.54 8.71 2.64
N ARG A 49 -9.15 8.30 1.52
CA ARG A 49 -8.96 6.96 0.92
C ARG A 49 -7.52 6.67 0.57
N THR A 50 -6.67 7.69 0.36
CA THR A 50 -5.23 7.48 0.11
C THR A 50 -4.52 6.76 1.26
N LEU A 51 -5.05 6.85 2.50
CA LEU A 51 -4.56 6.10 3.65
C LEU A 51 -4.61 4.58 3.45
N ASN A 52 -5.40 4.11 2.49
CA ASN A 52 -5.52 2.69 2.14
C ASN A 52 -4.43 2.19 1.17
N LEU A 53 -3.36 2.97 0.94
CA LEU A 53 -2.21 2.48 0.17
C LEU A 53 -1.71 1.15 0.76
N GLY A 54 -1.68 0.12 -0.06
CA GLY A 54 -1.27 -1.25 0.30
C GLY A 54 -2.33 -2.06 1.05
N HIS A 55 -3.44 -1.46 1.51
CA HIS A 55 -4.42 -2.16 2.36
C HIS A 55 -5.27 -3.16 1.59
N THR A 56 -5.62 -2.90 0.34
CA THR A 56 -6.40 -3.83 -0.48
C THR A 56 -5.75 -5.21 -0.55
N PHE A 57 -4.49 -5.27 -0.96
CA PHE A 57 -3.78 -6.55 -1.01
C PHE A 57 -3.30 -7.00 0.38
N GLY A 58 -3.01 -6.05 1.28
CA GLY A 58 -2.60 -6.34 2.65
C GLY A 58 -3.69 -7.07 3.44
N HIS A 59 -4.95 -6.65 3.38
CA HIS A 59 -6.06 -7.31 4.07
C HIS A 59 -6.27 -8.75 3.57
N ALA A 60 -6.17 -8.98 2.25
CA ALA A 60 -6.23 -10.34 1.71
C ALA A 60 -5.11 -11.24 2.28
N VAL A 61 -3.89 -10.70 2.40
CA VAL A 61 -2.76 -11.41 3.00
C VAL A 61 -2.97 -11.67 4.49
N GLU A 62 -3.48 -10.68 5.24
CA GLU A 62 -3.82 -10.85 6.67
C GLU A 62 -4.84 -11.99 6.87
N GLN A 63 -5.93 -11.98 6.11
CA GLN A 63 -6.94 -13.02 6.18
C GLN A 63 -6.37 -14.40 5.82
N CYS A 64 -5.58 -14.50 4.75
CA CYS A 64 -4.96 -15.77 4.36
C CYS A 64 -3.95 -16.30 5.38
N SER A 65 -3.36 -15.42 6.20
CA SER A 65 -2.43 -15.76 7.29
C SER A 65 -3.13 -16.10 8.61
N ASP A 66 -4.47 -16.15 8.65
CA ASP A 66 -5.25 -16.24 9.89
C ASP A 66 -4.81 -15.18 10.92
N PHE A 67 -4.49 -13.97 10.44
CA PHE A 67 -4.00 -12.83 11.22
C PHE A 67 -2.71 -13.12 12.03
N SER A 68 -1.93 -14.10 11.62
CA SER A 68 -0.62 -14.38 12.21
C SER A 68 0.46 -13.39 11.77
N LEU A 69 0.29 -12.77 10.61
CA LEU A 69 1.16 -11.71 10.11
C LEU A 69 0.75 -10.37 10.72
N LEU A 70 1.72 -9.56 11.10
CA LEU A 70 1.43 -8.23 11.63
C LEU A 70 0.84 -7.33 10.54
N HIS A 71 -0.13 -6.48 10.91
CA HIS A 71 -0.79 -5.56 9.97
C HIS A 71 0.21 -4.74 9.13
N GLY A 72 1.26 -4.21 9.76
CA GLY A 72 2.28 -3.43 9.05
C GLY A 72 3.06 -4.24 8.02
N GLU A 73 3.29 -5.53 8.27
CA GLU A 73 3.95 -6.45 7.35
C GLU A 73 3.04 -6.76 6.15
N ALA A 74 1.77 -7.05 6.41
CA ALA A 74 0.79 -7.28 5.35
C ALA A 74 0.62 -6.04 4.47
N VAL A 75 0.56 -4.84 5.05
CA VAL A 75 0.51 -3.57 4.30
C VAL A 75 1.80 -3.35 3.49
N ALA A 76 2.97 -3.76 3.99
CA ALA A 76 4.22 -3.68 3.24
C ALA A 76 4.19 -4.56 1.99
N ILE A 77 3.71 -5.81 2.11
CA ILE A 77 3.46 -6.70 0.97
C ILE A 77 2.49 -6.04 -0.01
N GLY A 78 1.38 -5.50 0.49
CA GLY A 78 0.38 -4.84 -0.35
C GLY A 78 0.92 -3.60 -1.08
N MET A 79 1.77 -2.80 -0.44
CA MET A 79 2.45 -1.68 -1.10
C MET A 79 3.40 -2.15 -2.20
N ALA A 80 4.19 -3.19 -1.96
CA ALA A 80 5.08 -3.77 -2.95
C ALA A 80 4.29 -4.31 -4.15
N THR A 81 3.21 -5.05 -3.89
CA THR A 81 2.33 -5.63 -4.92
C THR A 81 1.69 -4.55 -5.80
N VAL A 82 1.04 -3.54 -5.21
CA VAL A 82 0.39 -2.48 -6.00
C VAL A 82 1.41 -1.64 -6.78
N THR A 83 2.62 -1.46 -6.24
CA THR A 83 3.66 -0.71 -6.94
C THR A 83 4.24 -1.50 -8.12
N ARG A 84 4.45 -2.83 -7.98
CA ARG A 84 4.82 -3.69 -9.12
C ARG A 84 3.78 -3.64 -10.24
N ALA A 85 2.50 -3.76 -9.87
CA ALA A 85 1.40 -3.65 -10.82
C ALA A 85 1.39 -2.28 -11.51
N ALA A 86 1.63 -1.20 -10.77
CA ALA A 86 1.71 0.16 -11.30
C ALA A 86 2.86 0.32 -12.31
N VAL A 87 4.03 -0.27 -12.04
CA VAL A 87 5.16 -0.27 -12.97
C VAL A 87 4.82 -1.03 -14.24
N LYS A 88 4.29 -2.23 -14.13
CA LYS A 88 3.90 -3.06 -15.28
C LYS A 88 2.85 -2.38 -16.16
N ARG A 89 1.99 -1.56 -15.55
CA ARG A 89 0.94 -0.78 -16.24
C ARG A 89 1.40 0.59 -16.73
N GLY A 90 2.69 0.94 -16.56
CA GLY A 90 3.26 2.22 -16.98
C GLY A 90 2.78 3.44 -16.19
N ILE A 91 2.24 3.22 -14.98
CA ILE A 91 1.75 4.28 -14.07
C ILE A 91 2.90 4.82 -13.22
N CYS A 92 3.81 3.95 -12.84
CA CYS A 92 4.93 4.23 -11.93
C CYS A 92 6.25 3.84 -12.59
N GLY A 93 7.32 4.58 -12.29
CA GLY A 93 8.66 4.24 -12.77
C GLY A 93 9.32 3.12 -11.95
N GLU A 94 10.17 2.31 -12.60
CA GLU A 94 10.93 1.24 -11.95
C GLU A 94 11.80 1.73 -10.80
N GLU A 95 12.34 2.94 -10.88
CA GLU A 95 13.12 3.55 -9.79
C GLU A 95 12.30 3.67 -8.50
N THR A 96 11.03 4.06 -8.59
CA THR A 96 10.13 4.15 -7.43
C THR A 96 9.93 2.79 -6.77
N LEU A 97 9.73 1.74 -7.58
CA LEU A 97 9.61 0.38 -7.09
C LEU A 97 10.91 -0.09 -6.42
N ALA A 98 12.03 0.08 -7.09
CA ALA A 98 13.33 -0.34 -6.55
C ALA A 98 13.62 0.31 -5.19
N ARG A 99 13.37 1.62 -5.07
CA ARG A 99 13.56 2.36 -3.81
C ARG A 99 12.58 1.94 -2.71
N LEU A 100 11.32 1.67 -3.07
CA LEU A 100 10.35 1.15 -2.12
C LEU A 100 10.76 -0.22 -1.59
N LEU A 101 11.16 -1.14 -2.47
CA LEU A 101 11.61 -2.48 -2.05
C LEU A 101 12.87 -2.40 -1.18
N ASP A 102 13.84 -1.57 -1.54
CA ASP A 102 15.06 -1.42 -0.75
C ASP A 102 14.77 -0.90 0.67
N ILE A 103 13.93 0.15 0.82
CA ILE A 103 13.61 0.66 2.16
C ILE A 103 12.80 -0.36 2.98
N LEU A 104 11.88 -1.10 2.38
CA LEU A 104 11.14 -2.15 3.08
C LEU A 104 12.09 -3.25 3.58
N HIS A 105 13.01 -3.72 2.75
CA HIS A 105 14.00 -4.72 3.13
C HIS A 105 14.95 -4.22 4.22
N ARG A 106 15.38 -2.96 4.18
CA ARG A 106 16.21 -2.34 5.22
C ARG A 106 15.56 -2.38 6.60
N TYR A 107 14.23 -2.29 6.64
CA TYR A 107 13.45 -2.37 7.87
C TYR A 107 12.95 -3.79 8.18
N GLY A 108 13.41 -4.81 7.46
CA GLY A 108 13.03 -6.21 7.67
C GLY A 108 11.57 -6.50 7.35
N LEU A 109 10.93 -5.66 6.52
CA LEU A 109 9.54 -5.82 6.13
C LEU A 109 9.43 -6.73 4.90
N PRO A 110 8.49 -7.67 4.88
CA PRO A 110 8.27 -8.55 3.74
C PRO A 110 7.70 -7.78 2.55
N THR A 111 8.06 -8.21 1.34
CA THR A 111 7.61 -7.60 0.08
C THR A 111 6.89 -8.58 -0.84
N GLU A 112 6.78 -9.83 -0.41
CA GLU A 112 6.16 -10.93 -1.16
C GLU A 112 5.30 -11.77 -0.23
N THR A 113 4.33 -12.47 -0.81
CA THR A 113 3.48 -13.43 -0.12
C THR A 113 3.69 -14.82 -0.71
N GLY A 114 3.53 -15.85 0.10
CA GLY A 114 3.51 -17.25 -0.33
C GLY A 114 2.12 -17.78 -0.68
N TYR A 115 1.09 -16.94 -0.62
CA TYR A 115 -0.28 -17.37 -0.91
C TYR A 115 -0.60 -17.30 -2.40
N GLU A 116 -1.33 -18.29 -2.88
CA GLU A 116 -1.81 -18.40 -4.24
C GLU A 116 -2.78 -17.28 -4.61
N LEU A 117 -2.75 -16.87 -5.88
CA LEU A 117 -3.58 -15.80 -6.43
C LEU A 117 -5.08 -16.00 -6.15
N ASP A 118 -5.58 -17.22 -6.35
CA ASP A 118 -6.99 -17.53 -6.16
C ASP A 118 -7.42 -17.34 -4.71
N LYS A 119 -6.61 -17.80 -3.77
CA LYS A 119 -6.87 -17.66 -2.34
C LYS A 119 -6.94 -16.19 -1.91
N LEU A 120 -6.00 -15.36 -2.37
CA LEU A 120 -5.99 -13.93 -2.07
C LEU A 120 -7.16 -13.19 -2.73
N TYR A 121 -7.49 -13.56 -3.96
CA TYR A 121 -8.60 -12.94 -4.67
C TYR A 121 -9.94 -13.25 -3.98
N GLU A 122 -10.17 -14.52 -3.58
CA GLU A 122 -11.36 -14.92 -2.85
C GLU A 122 -11.49 -14.20 -1.50
N ALA A 123 -10.38 -14.08 -0.74
CA ALA A 123 -10.35 -13.36 0.53
C ALA A 123 -10.80 -11.90 0.38
N GLU A 124 -10.32 -11.22 -0.66
CA GLU A 124 -10.69 -9.82 -0.91
C GLU A 124 -12.14 -9.66 -1.40
N LEU A 125 -12.69 -10.64 -2.11
CA LEU A 125 -14.07 -10.60 -2.58
C LEU A 125 -15.10 -10.70 -1.46
N VAL A 126 -14.80 -11.37 -0.37
CA VAL A 126 -15.71 -11.53 0.78
C VAL A 126 -16.06 -10.18 1.37
N ASP A 127 -15.07 -9.28 1.47
CA ASP A 127 -15.23 -7.95 2.07
C ASP A 127 -15.94 -6.94 1.13
N LYS A 128 -15.91 -7.17 -0.20
CA LYS A 128 -16.30 -6.17 -1.22
C LYS A 128 -17.54 -6.48 -2.06
N LYS A 129 -18.21 -7.60 -1.85
CA LYS A 129 -19.50 -7.94 -2.52
C LYS A 129 -20.62 -6.92 -2.29
N ILE A 130 -20.41 -5.93 -1.41
CA ILE A 130 -21.44 -4.98 -0.97
C ILE A 130 -21.37 -3.63 -1.71
N SER A 131 -20.32 -3.31 -2.49
CA SER A 131 -20.09 -1.95 -2.99
C SER A 131 -20.29 -1.73 -4.50
N GLY A 132 -21.28 -2.36 -5.11
CA GLY A 132 -21.71 -1.99 -6.49
C GLY A 132 -20.74 -2.37 -7.61
N GLY A 133 -19.92 -3.41 -7.43
CA GLY A 133 -19.06 -3.96 -8.49
C GLY A 133 -17.82 -3.13 -8.84
N LYS A 134 -17.55 -2.05 -8.09
CA LYS A 134 -16.35 -1.22 -8.26
C LYS A 134 -15.60 -1.08 -6.95
N MET A 135 -14.29 -0.90 -7.05
CA MET A 135 -13.41 -0.68 -5.92
C MET A 135 -12.36 0.41 -6.23
N HIS A 136 -11.77 0.95 -5.17
CA HIS A 136 -10.73 1.95 -5.29
C HIS A 136 -9.38 1.37 -4.88
N LEU A 137 -8.41 1.42 -5.79
CA LEU A 137 -7.01 1.13 -5.48
C LEU A 137 -6.25 2.45 -5.31
N ILE A 138 -5.41 2.51 -4.31
CA ILE A 138 -4.46 3.61 -4.17
C ILE A 138 -3.15 3.17 -4.79
N VAL A 139 -2.74 3.87 -5.85
CA VAL A 139 -1.66 3.48 -6.73
C VAL A 139 -0.54 4.52 -6.67
N PRO A 140 0.71 4.14 -6.40
CA PRO A 140 1.83 5.06 -6.46
C PRO A 140 2.10 5.52 -7.90
N GLU A 141 2.33 6.82 -8.07
CA GLU A 141 2.87 7.41 -9.30
C GLU A 141 4.38 7.62 -9.17
N LYS A 142 4.81 8.06 -7.98
CA LYS A 142 6.20 8.20 -7.55
C LYS A 142 6.25 8.31 -6.02
N ILE A 143 7.45 8.33 -5.45
CA ILE A 143 7.63 8.58 -4.03
C ILE A 143 7.01 9.94 -3.67
N GLY A 144 6.13 9.95 -2.66
CA GLY A 144 5.41 11.15 -2.23
C GLY A 144 4.21 11.53 -3.09
N GLN A 145 3.81 10.69 -4.05
CA GLN A 145 2.62 10.95 -4.86
C GLN A 145 1.89 9.65 -5.19
N VAL A 146 0.60 9.64 -4.90
CA VAL A 146 -0.32 8.55 -5.22
C VAL A 146 -1.55 9.09 -5.94
N ARG A 147 -2.23 8.20 -6.68
CA ARG A 147 -3.55 8.47 -7.24
C ARG A 147 -4.54 7.38 -6.85
N MET A 148 -5.81 7.69 -6.97
CA MET A 148 -6.89 6.73 -6.76
C MET A 148 -7.35 6.22 -8.14
N GLU A 149 -7.28 4.91 -8.32
CA GLU A 149 -7.84 4.21 -9.48
C GLU A 149 -9.16 3.55 -9.10
N THR A 150 -10.20 3.80 -9.89
CA THR A 150 -11.47 3.07 -9.73
C THR A 150 -11.52 1.96 -10.75
N ILE A 151 -11.55 0.73 -10.28
CA ILE A 151 -11.54 -0.46 -11.11
C ILE A 151 -12.80 -1.31 -10.88
N PRO A 152 -13.25 -2.09 -11.88
CA PRO A 152 -14.18 -3.19 -11.64
C PRO A 152 -13.55 -4.20 -10.69
N VAL A 153 -14.36 -4.81 -9.82
CA VAL A 153 -13.86 -5.82 -8.84
C VAL A 153 -13.18 -6.98 -9.54
N GLU A 154 -13.69 -7.39 -10.72
CA GLU A 154 -13.12 -8.47 -11.53
C GLU A 154 -11.69 -8.15 -12.01
N ALA A 155 -11.37 -6.89 -12.23
CA ALA A 155 -10.02 -6.47 -12.64
C ALA A 155 -8.98 -6.58 -11.52
N LEU A 156 -9.41 -6.79 -10.27
CA LEU A 156 -8.49 -6.95 -9.13
C LEU A 156 -7.54 -8.13 -9.32
N ARG A 157 -8.04 -9.23 -9.91
CA ARG A 157 -7.24 -10.41 -10.21
C ARG A 157 -6.04 -10.08 -11.10
N ASP A 158 -6.28 -9.29 -12.16
CA ASP A 158 -5.23 -8.86 -13.08
C ASP A 158 -4.21 -7.96 -12.37
N TRP A 159 -4.68 -7.09 -11.46
CA TRP A 159 -3.81 -6.25 -10.65
C TRP A 159 -2.92 -7.06 -9.70
N MET A 160 -3.46 -8.11 -9.08
CA MET A 160 -2.69 -9.04 -8.25
C MET A 160 -1.62 -9.76 -9.07
N GLN A 161 -1.99 -10.27 -10.25
CA GLN A 161 -1.07 -10.96 -11.15
C GLN A 161 0.02 -10.02 -11.69
N ASP A 162 -0.33 -8.80 -12.08
CA ASP A 162 0.63 -7.77 -12.48
C ASP A 162 1.55 -7.37 -11.32
N GLY A 163 1.07 -7.46 -10.09
CA GLY A 163 1.83 -7.27 -8.86
C GLY A 163 2.78 -8.41 -8.48
N GLY A 164 2.80 -9.51 -9.28
CA GLY A 164 3.71 -10.65 -9.08
C GLY A 164 3.12 -11.78 -8.23
N ILE A 165 1.84 -11.75 -7.88
CA ILE A 165 1.15 -12.84 -7.21
C ILE A 165 0.84 -13.94 -8.25
N ARG A 166 1.12 -15.21 -7.92
CA ARG A 166 1.01 -16.37 -8.81
C ARG A 166 -0.05 -17.36 -8.35
#